data_229cd220d658a9b488753fcf3f41cbd3
#
_entry.id   229cd220d658a9b488753fcf3f41cbd3
#
_cell.length_a   1.000
_cell.length_b   1.000
_cell.length_c   1.000
_cell.angle_alpha   90.00
_cell.angle_beta   90.00
_cell.angle_gamma   90.00
#
_symmetry.space_group_name_H-M   'P 1'
#
loop_
_entity.id
_entity.type
_entity.pdbx_description
1 polymer ?
#
loop_
_entity_poly.entity_id
_entity_poly.type
_entity_poly.pdbx_seq_one_letter_code
_entity_poly.pdbx_strand_id
1 'polypeptide(L)'
;MKKLLLTFGIIMTIATTSFAQKAIGVRFGTGLASSIGAELSYQQPLNNNRLEIDFGAAGGFSIGSDDYNSFSLSLTAAYQWKFNIVNGFNWYVGPAASGGLYFVHYDKTFEGPTLGLGGQLGIEYDFSSKGVPLQVSLDTRPMFNLLSPQESRGYNVSACFSLRYSF
;
A
#
# COMPACT_ATOMS: atom_id res chain seq x y z
N MET A 1 -12.87 21.48 -14.25
CA MET A 1 -13.50 21.22 -12.96
C MET A 1 -14.72 20.29 -13.05
N LYS A 2 -15.73 20.53 -13.89
CA LYS A 2 -16.93 19.66 -14.01
C LYS A 2 -16.62 18.21 -14.40
N LYS A 3 -15.65 17.97 -15.29
CA LYS A 3 -15.24 16.61 -15.70
C LYS A 3 -14.55 15.84 -14.56
N LEU A 4 -13.77 16.52 -13.73
CA LEU A 4 -13.10 15.93 -12.58
C LEU A 4 -14.10 15.49 -11.50
N LEU A 5 -15.11 16.31 -11.23
CA LEU A 5 -16.22 16.00 -10.32
C LEU A 5 -17.06 14.82 -10.80
N LEU A 6 -17.27 14.71 -12.11
CA LEU A 6 -18.02 13.60 -12.71
C LEU A 6 -17.25 12.28 -12.60
N THR A 7 -15.94 12.31 -12.84
CA THR A 7 -15.05 11.14 -12.68
C THR A 7 -14.97 10.70 -11.22
N PHE A 8 -14.90 11.64 -10.27
CA PHE A 8 -14.92 11.35 -8.83
C PHE A 8 -16.28 10.80 -8.40
N GLY A 9 -17.38 11.31 -8.94
CA GLY A 9 -18.74 10.81 -8.71
C GLY A 9 -18.94 9.38 -9.22
N ILE A 10 -18.40 9.03 -10.39
CA ILE A 10 -18.48 7.68 -10.96
C ILE A 10 -17.65 6.68 -10.12
N ILE A 11 -16.47 7.10 -9.64
CA ILE A 11 -15.64 6.27 -8.75
C ILE A 11 -16.36 6.02 -7.41
N MET A 12 -17.07 7.02 -6.87
CA MET A 12 -17.86 6.87 -5.64
C MET A 12 -19.09 5.98 -5.81
N THR A 13 -19.75 5.99 -6.98
CA THR A 13 -20.95 5.16 -7.22
C THR A 13 -20.63 3.69 -7.45
N ILE A 14 -19.43 3.34 -7.94
CA ILE A 14 -19.00 1.93 -8.04
C ILE A 14 -18.74 1.32 -6.66
N ALA A 15 -18.52 2.14 -5.64
CA ALA A 15 -18.23 1.71 -4.28
C ALA A 15 -19.45 1.20 -3.48
N THR A 16 -20.70 1.31 -3.97
CA THR A 16 -21.89 1.13 -3.15
C THR A 16 -22.61 -0.22 -3.29
N THR A 17 -22.11 -1.19 -4.04
CA THR A 17 -22.89 -2.40 -4.38
C THR A 17 -22.36 -3.73 -3.80
N SER A 18 -21.50 -3.71 -2.79
CA SER A 18 -21.05 -4.95 -2.17
C SER A 18 -21.37 -4.98 -0.66
N PHE A 19 -22.10 -6.00 -0.23
CA PHE A 19 -22.35 -6.30 1.19
C PHE A 19 -21.10 -6.79 1.95
N ALA A 20 -19.95 -6.84 1.28
CA ALA A 20 -18.69 -7.19 1.90
C ALA A 20 -18.07 -5.94 2.55
N GLN A 21 -17.52 -6.08 3.76
CA GLN A 21 -16.96 -4.99 4.55
C GLN A 21 -15.78 -4.32 3.83
N LYS A 22 -15.94 -3.05 3.57
CA LYS A 22 -14.83 -2.17 3.14
C LYS A 22 -13.97 -1.86 4.34
N ALA A 23 -12.71 -1.56 4.12
CA ALA A 23 -11.82 -1.13 5.19
C ALA A 23 -10.96 0.07 4.76
N ILE A 24 -10.75 0.97 5.70
CA ILE A 24 -9.85 2.11 5.54
C ILE A 24 -8.92 2.19 6.75
N GLY A 25 -7.68 2.55 6.55
CA GLY A 25 -6.72 2.63 7.65
C GLY A 25 -5.36 3.12 7.24
N VAL A 26 -4.40 2.80 8.10
CA VAL A 26 -3.02 3.20 7.94
C VAL A 26 -2.11 1.98 7.94
N ARG A 27 -1.04 2.06 7.18
CA ARG A 27 0.04 1.09 7.11
C ARG A 27 1.35 1.80 7.45
N PHE A 28 2.19 1.11 8.20
CA PHE A 28 3.51 1.57 8.57
C PHE A 28 4.52 0.46 8.27
N GLY A 29 5.65 0.83 7.71
CA GLY A 29 6.66 -0.17 7.41
C GLY A 29 7.86 0.38 6.68
N THR A 30 8.67 -0.55 6.20
CA THR A 30 9.82 -0.21 5.37
C THR A 30 9.36 0.03 3.94
N GLY A 31 9.79 1.15 3.37
CA GLY A 31 9.59 1.50 1.96
C GLY A 31 10.78 1.12 1.07
N LEU A 32 10.83 1.75 -0.09
CA LEU A 32 11.97 1.66 -1.01
C LEU A 32 13.27 2.09 -0.33
N ALA A 33 14.36 1.38 -0.56
CA ALA A 33 15.72 1.73 -0.12
C ALA A 33 15.86 1.97 1.40
N SER A 34 15.32 1.05 2.23
CA SER A 34 15.40 1.13 3.70
C SER A 34 14.75 2.36 4.33
N SER A 35 13.89 3.04 3.59
CA SER A 35 13.09 4.14 4.11
C SER A 35 11.96 3.63 5.02
N ILE A 36 11.62 4.41 6.02
CA ILE A 36 10.42 4.19 6.84
C ILE A 36 9.30 5.07 6.29
N GLY A 37 8.12 4.47 6.10
CA GLY A 37 6.99 5.17 5.52
C GLY A 37 5.67 4.86 6.18
N ALA A 38 4.70 5.70 5.85
CA ALA A 38 3.30 5.53 6.18
C ALA A 38 2.46 5.55 4.91
N GLU A 39 1.44 4.72 4.86
CA GLU A 39 0.50 4.62 3.74
C GLU A 39 -0.93 4.73 4.27
N LEU A 40 -1.78 5.46 3.55
CA LEU A 40 -3.23 5.37 3.69
C LEU A 40 -3.70 4.19 2.86
N SER A 41 -4.42 3.27 3.48
CA SER A 41 -4.88 2.02 2.88
C SER A 41 -6.39 2.00 2.76
N TYR A 42 -6.89 1.66 1.58
CA TYR A 42 -8.30 1.40 1.32
C TYR A 42 -8.46 0.00 0.73
N GLN A 43 -9.39 -0.77 1.28
CA GLN A 43 -9.72 -2.10 0.80
C GLN A 43 -11.15 -2.16 0.28
N GLN A 44 -11.29 -2.58 -0.98
CA GLN A 44 -12.56 -2.86 -1.63
C GLN A 44 -12.72 -4.38 -1.77
N PRO A 45 -13.71 -4.98 -1.10
CA PRO A 45 -13.98 -6.39 -1.29
C PRO A 45 -14.53 -6.69 -2.68
N LEU A 46 -14.11 -7.82 -3.24
CA LEU A 46 -14.51 -8.36 -4.54
C LEU A 46 -14.87 -9.84 -4.34
N ASN A 47 -16.08 -10.11 -3.89
CA ASN A 47 -16.52 -11.44 -3.46
C ASN A 47 -15.61 -11.99 -2.33
N ASN A 48 -14.95 -13.12 -2.53
CA ASN A 48 -14.03 -13.73 -1.57
C ASN A 48 -12.63 -13.10 -1.58
N ASN A 49 -12.36 -12.24 -2.55
CA ASN A 49 -11.08 -11.56 -2.75
C ASN A 49 -11.24 -10.07 -2.43
N ARG A 50 -10.17 -9.29 -2.56
CA ARG A 50 -10.23 -7.84 -2.39
C ARG A 50 -9.19 -7.12 -3.24
N LEU A 51 -9.48 -5.86 -3.54
CA LEU A 51 -8.55 -4.90 -4.07
C LEU A 51 -8.11 -3.97 -2.94
N GLU A 52 -6.81 -3.84 -2.74
CA GLU A 52 -6.21 -2.88 -1.82
C GLU A 52 -5.57 -1.76 -2.64
N ILE A 53 -5.80 -0.51 -2.23
CA ILE A 53 -5.20 0.68 -2.83
C ILE A 53 -4.56 1.46 -1.69
N ASP A 54 -3.25 1.70 -1.79
CA ASP A 54 -2.48 2.39 -0.78
C ASP A 54 -1.82 3.63 -1.38
N PHE A 55 -1.97 4.75 -0.70
CA PHE A 55 -1.26 5.98 -0.99
C PHE A 55 -0.19 6.20 0.08
N GLY A 56 1.07 6.18 -0.31
CA GLY A 56 2.19 6.18 0.60
C GLY A 56 3.09 7.39 0.49
N ALA A 57 3.70 7.71 1.62
CA ALA A 57 4.81 8.64 1.74
C ALA A 57 5.91 7.99 2.58
N ALA A 58 7.14 8.01 2.10
CA ALA A 58 8.28 7.44 2.82
C ALA A 58 9.47 8.39 2.78
N GLY A 59 10.20 8.46 3.90
CA GLY A 59 11.45 9.21 4.04
C GLY A 59 12.61 8.28 4.35
N GLY A 60 13.72 8.45 3.67
CA GLY A 60 14.98 7.75 3.97
C GLY A 60 15.78 8.54 4.99
N PHE A 61 16.20 7.85 6.08
CA PHE A 61 17.16 8.40 7.04
C PHE A 61 18.46 7.61 6.91
N SER A 62 19.57 8.29 6.60
CA SER A 62 20.89 7.70 6.69
C SER A 62 21.41 7.85 8.12
N ILE A 63 21.63 6.75 8.82
CA ILE A 63 22.29 6.76 10.13
C ILE A 63 23.78 6.61 9.88
N GLY A 64 24.48 7.72 9.85
CA GLY A 64 25.94 7.78 9.76
C GLY A 64 26.46 8.35 8.47
N SER A 65 27.08 9.53 8.57
CA SER A 65 27.84 10.32 7.59
C SER A 65 27.15 10.57 6.23
N ASP A 66 26.92 11.83 6.00
CA ASP A 66 26.36 12.49 4.83
C ASP A 66 24.83 12.43 4.72
N ASP A 67 24.21 13.62 4.84
CA ASP A 67 22.78 13.89 4.85
C ASP A 67 22.06 13.51 3.54
N TYR A 68 21.88 12.22 3.27
CA TYR A 68 20.99 11.76 2.20
C TYR A 68 19.55 11.71 2.71
N ASN A 69 18.86 12.83 2.66
CA ASN A 69 17.42 12.89 2.86
C ASN A 69 16.72 12.57 1.53
N SER A 70 16.14 11.39 1.42
CA SER A 70 15.26 11.05 0.30
C SER A 70 13.79 11.07 0.74
N PHE A 71 12.92 11.45 -0.18
CA PHE A 71 11.47 11.43 0.03
C PHE A 71 10.79 10.78 -1.18
N SER A 72 9.80 9.93 -0.92
CA SER A 72 9.04 9.29 -1.99
C SER A 72 7.54 9.37 -1.73
N LEU A 73 6.78 9.53 -2.82
CA LEU A 73 5.33 9.36 -2.85
C LEU A 73 5.01 8.16 -3.72
N SER A 74 4.09 7.32 -3.28
CA SER A 74 3.70 6.12 -3.99
C SER A 74 2.19 5.88 -3.98
N LEU A 75 1.71 5.28 -5.05
CA LEU A 75 0.38 4.71 -5.16
C LEU A 75 0.57 3.22 -5.49
N THR A 76 0.03 2.35 -4.66
CA THR A 76 0.11 0.91 -4.85
C THR A 76 -1.29 0.33 -4.97
N ALA A 77 -1.49 -0.56 -5.93
CA ALA A 77 -2.68 -1.38 -6.07
C ALA A 77 -2.30 -2.85 -5.94
N ALA A 78 -3.00 -3.59 -5.08
CA ALA A 78 -2.78 -5.00 -4.87
C ALA A 78 -4.11 -5.76 -4.93
N TYR A 79 -4.17 -6.80 -5.76
CA TYR A 79 -5.27 -7.75 -5.76
C TYR A 79 -4.92 -8.90 -4.83
N GLN A 80 -5.79 -9.22 -3.89
CA GLN A 80 -5.52 -10.19 -2.84
C GLN A 80 -6.53 -11.32 -2.87
N TRP A 81 -6.06 -12.54 -3.04
CA TRP A 81 -6.79 -13.76 -2.71
C TRP A 81 -6.72 -13.95 -1.20
N LYS A 82 -7.89 -13.97 -0.56
CA LYS A 82 -8.03 -14.09 0.89
C LYS A 82 -8.45 -15.49 1.27
N PHE A 83 -7.76 -16.09 2.22
CA PHE A 83 -8.00 -17.44 2.70
C PHE A 83 -8.22 -17.40 4.22
N ASN A 84 -9.36 -17.89 4.67
CA ASN A 84 -9.64 -17.98 6.09
C ASN A 84 -8.95 -19.20 6.70
N ILE A 85 -8.30 -19.02 7.84
CA ILE A 85 -7.68 -20.09 8.62
C ILE A 85 -8.63 -20.50 9.74
N VAL A 86 -8.96 -19.54 10.62
CA VAL A 86 -9.87 -19.75 11.76
C VAL A 86 -10.41 -18.40 12.23
N ASN A 87 -11.72 -18.34 12.53
CA ASN A 87 -12.41 -17.25 13.24
C ASN A 87 -11.76 -15.86 13.18
N GLY A 88 -11.76 -15.24 11.99
CA GLY A 88 -11.20 -13.91 11.79
C GLY A 88 -9.69 -13.89 11.48
N PHE A 89 -8.97 -14.99 11.65
CA PHE A 89 -7.58 -15.10 11.24
C PHE A 89 -7.49 -15.57 9.79
N ASN A 90 -6.91 -14.75 8.94
CA ASN A 90 -6.80 -14.97 7.51
C ASN A 90 -5.36 -14.78 7.05
N TRP A 91 -5.02 -15.39 5.94
CA TRP A 91 -3.85 -15.03 5.17
C TRP A 91 -4.28 -14.60 3.76
N TYR A 92 -3.45 -13.86 3.11
CA TYR A 92 -3.71 -13.39 1.76
C TYR A 92 -2.43 -13.32 0.94
N VAL A 93 -2.59 -13.47 -0.36
CA VAL A 93 -1.51 -13.37 -1.34
C VAL A 93 -2.07 -12.82 -2.64
N GLY A 94 -1.24 -12.15 -3.42
CA GLY A 94 -1.65 -11.72 -4.74
C GLY A 94 -0.68 -10.77 -5.42
N PRO A 95 -0.93 -10.43 -6.69
CA PRO A 95 -0.12 -9.48 -7.43
C PRO A 95 -0.30 -8.05 -6.92
N ALA A 96 0.76 -7.27 -7.05
CA ALA A 96 0.77 -5.85 -6.73
C ALA A 96 1.51 -5.05 -7.81
N ALA A 97 1.05 -3.82 -8.02
CA ALA A 97 1.70 -2.85 -8.89
C ALA A 97 1.80 -1.52 -8.15
N SER A 98 2.92 -0.82 -8.29
CA SER A 98 3.15 0.48 -7.68
C SER A 98 3.66 1.49 -8.70
N GLY A 99 3.25 2.73 -8.54
CA GLY A 99 3.80 3.88 -9.25
C GLY A 99 4.05 5.02 -8.27
N GLY A 100 5.07 5.82 -8.54
CA GLY A 100 5.40 6.87 -7.59
C GLY A 100 6.37 7.92 -8.14
N LEU A 101 6.77 8.80 -7.24
CA LEU A 101 7.73 9.87 -7.50
C LEU A 101 8.81 9.80 -6.41
N TYR A 102 10.06 9.91 -6.82
CA TYR A 102 11.21 9.90 -5.94
C TYR A 102 11.97 11.22 -6.00
N PHE A 103 12.30 11.77 -4.82
CA PHE A 103 12.98 13.05 -4.65
C PHE A 103 14.20 12.85 -3.76
N VAL A 104 15.34 13.41 -4.14
CA VAL A 104 16.55 13.46 -3.32
C VAL A 104 16.86 14.90 -2.93
N HIS A 105 17.25 15.09 -1.70
CA HIS A 105 17.34 16.42 -1.08
C HIS A 105 18.67 17.15 -1.29
N TYR A 106 19.67 16.54 -1.92
CA TYR A 106 20.98 17.23 -2.06
C TYR A 106 20.93 18.47 -2.97
N ASP A 107 19.86 18.62 -3.79
CA ASP A 107 19.66 19.84 -4.62
C ASP A 107 18.16 20.05 -4.94
N LYS A 108 17.23 19.53 -4.15
CA LYS A 108 15.77 19.51 -4.44
C LYS A 108 15.45 18.96 -5.84
N THR A 109 16.27 18.07 -6.33
CA THR A 109 16.17 17.56 -7.69
C THR A 109 15.14 16.43 -7.71
N PHE A 110 14.14 16.57 -8.54
CA PHE A 110 13.24 15.47 -8.92
C PHE A 110 14.08 14.45 -9.69
N GLU A 111 14.29 13.26 -9.12
CA GLU A 111 15.05 12.20 -9.77
C GLU A 111 14.24 11.39 -10.76
N GLY A 112 12.93 11.30 -10.57
CA GLY A 112 12.11 10.69 -11.58
C GLY A 112 10.91 9.86 -11.06
N PRO A 113 10.11 9.33 -12.00
CA PRO A 113 9.02 8.43 -11.68
C PRO A 113 9.56 7.04 -11.30
N THR A 114 8.81 6.36 -10.44
CA THR A 114 9.03 4.95 -10.11
C THR A 114 7.88 4.10 -10.61
N LEU A 115 8.16 2.89 -11.07
CA LEU A 115 7.18 1.90 -11.45
C LEU A 115 7.66 0.53 -11.00
N GLY A 116 6.83 -0.19 -10.25
CA GLY A 116 7.15 -1.51 -9.74
C GLY A 116 6.02 -2.51 -9.98
N LEU A 117 6.40 -3.75 -10.20
CA LEU A 117 5.51 -4.90 -10.26
C LEU A 117 5.99 -5.97 -9.29
N GLY A 118 5.07 -6.66 -8.65
CA GLY A 118 5.43 -7.69 -7.68
C GLY A 118 4.23 -8.38 -7.09
N GLY A 119 4.35 -8.73 -5.83
CA GLY A 119 3.30 -9.39 -5.07
C GLY A 119 3.15 -8.84 -3.68
N GLN A 120 2.12 -9.29 -3.00
CA GLN A 120 1.88 -9.05 -1.60
C GLN A 120 1.51 -10.38 -0.93
N LEU A 121 2.08 -10.63 0.23
CA LEU A 121 1.77 -11.79 1.07
C LEU A 121 1.61 -11.30 2.51
N GLY A 122 0.54 -11.69 3.18
CA GLY A 122 0.31 -11.26 4.54
C GLY A 122 -0.64 -12.13 5.33
N ILE A 123 -0.69 -11.83 6.61
CA ILE A 123 -1.65 -12.37 7.56
C ILE A 123 -2.44 -11.23 8.16
N GLU A 124 -3.70 -11.49 8.49
CA GLU A 124 -4.57 -10.52 9.12
C GLU A 124 -5.46 -11.15 10.17
N TYR A 125 -5.82 -10.36 11.15
CA TYR A 125 -6.87 -10.68 12.08
C TYR A 125 -7.99 -9.66 11.97
N ASP A 126 -9.20 -10.14 11.64
CA ASP A 126 -10.41 -9.35 11.52
C ASP A 126 -11.25 -9.53 12.80
N PHE A 127 -11.32 -8.47 13.60
CA PHE A 127 -12.07 -8.45 14.85
C PHE A 127 -13.58 -8.29 14.64
N SER A 128 -14.07 -8.15 13.43
CA SER A 128 -15.50 -8.04 13.13
C SER A 128 -16.28 -9.27 13.61
N SER A 129 -15.63 -10.45 13.60
CA SER A 129 -16.18 -11.68 14.18
C SER A 129 -16.48 -11.57 15.70
N LYS A 130 -15.86 -10.61 16.39
CA LYS A 130 -16.05 -10.30 17.80
C LYS A 130 -16.86 -9.02 18.03
N GLY A 131 -17.47 -8.47 16.97
CA GLY A 131 -18.27 -7.23 17.05
C GLY A 131 -17.44 -5.94 17.07
N VAL A 132 -16.14 -6.02 16.83
CA VAL A 132 -15.26 -4.84 16.77
C VAL A 132 -14.86 -4.57 15.31
N PRO A 133 -15.20 -3.42 14.72
CA PRO A 133 -14.91 -3.10 13.31
C PRO A 133 -13.45 -2.73 13.10
N LEU A 134 -12.55 -3.61 13.48
CA LEU A 134 -11.10 -3.39 13.42
C LEU A 134 -10.42 -4.57 12.72
N GLN A 135 -9.43 -4.26 11.91
CA GLN A 135 -8.58 -5.23 11.23
C GLN A 135 -7.11 -4.86 11.44
N VAL A 136 -6.32 -5.85 11.79
CA VAL A 136 -4.87 -5.72 11.95
C VAL A 136 -4.19 -6.68 11.00
N SER A 137 -3.15 -6.25 10.30
CA SER A 137 -2.40 -7.12 9.41
C SER A 137 -0.90 -6.86 9.47
N LEU A 138 -0.16 -7.92 9.13
CA LEU A 138 1.27 -7.89 8.89
C LEU A 138 1.53 -8.50 7.52
N ASP A 139 2.24 -7.78 6.66
CA ASP A 139 2.49 -8.22 5.30
C ASP A 139 3.86 -7.82 4.77
N THR A 140 4.23 -8.47 3.69
CA THR A 140 5.43 -8.16 2.90
C THR A 140 5.07 -7.98 1.44
N ARG A 141 5.75 -7.05 0.79
CA ARG A 141 5.63 -6.78 -0.65
C ARG A 141 6.97 -6.92 -1.34
N PRO A 142 7.29 -8.10 -1.89
CA PRO A 142 8.38 -8.25 -2.84
C PRO A 142 8.00 -7.55 -4.16
N MET A 143 8.78 -6.53 -4.54
CA MET A 143 8.57 -5.73 -5.74
C MET A 143 9.81 -5.71 -6.60
N PHE A 144 9.62 -5.74 -7.91
CA PHE A 144 10.67 -5.51 -8.89
C PHE A 144 10.44 -4.14 -9.55
N ASN A 145 11.38 -3.23 -9.36
CA ASN A 145 11.30 -1.88 -9.90
C ASN A 145 11.72 -1.88 -11.37
N LEU A 146 10.74 -1.68 -12.25
CA LEU A 146 10.92 -1.59 -13.70
C LEU A 146 11.49 -0.23 -14.10
N LEU A 147 11.01 0.82 -13.43
CA LEU A 147 11.43 2.19 -13.61
C LEU A 147 11.75 2.77 -12.25
N SER A 148 12.96 3.25 -12.07
CA SER A 148 13.39 3.85 -10.82
C SER A 148 14.68 4.64 -11.04
N PRO A 149 14.93 5.69 -10.28
CA PRO A 149 16.25 6.29 -10.16
C PRO A 149 17.31 5.24 -9.80
N GLN A 150 18.55 5.50 -10.16
CA GLN A 150 19.62 4.50 -10.20
C GLN A 150 19.85 3.74 -8.90
N GLU A 151 19.56 4.34 -7.75
CA GLU A 151 19.78 3.74 -6.42
C GLU A 151 18.70 2.74 -5.98
N SER A 152 17.51 2.76 -6.59
CA SER A 152 16.41 1.88 -6.22
C SER A 152 15.99 0.91 -7.33
N ARG A 153 16.82 0.72 -8.36
CA ARG A 153 16.59 -0.28 -9.40
C ARG A 153 16.78 -1.70 -8.87
N GLY A 154 15.86 -2.60 -9.25
CA GLY A 154 15.95 -4.02 -8.95
C GLY A 154 14.92 -4.51 -7.95
N TYR A 155 15.29 -5.56 -7.25
CA TYR A 155 14.40 -6.24 -6.30
C TYR A 155 14.39 -5.53 -4.95
N ASN A 156 13.20 -5.29 -4.44
CA ASN A 156 12.96 -4.68 -3.14
C ASN A 156 11.91 -5.48 -2.36
N VAL A 157 12.06 -5.56 -1.06
CA VAL A 157 11.08 -6.20 -0.17
C VAL A 157 10.73 -5.21 0.92
N SER A 158 9.46 -4.91 1.06
CA SER A 158 8.93 -4.13 2.18
C SER A 158 8.20 -5.03 3.17
N ALA A 159 8.23 -4.65 4.44
CA ALA A 159 7.43 -5.28 5.49
C ALA A 159 6.59 -4.20 6.17
N CYS A 160 5.29 -4.44 6.29
CA CYS A 160 4.33 -3.45 6.79
C CYS A 160 3.40 -4.04 7.85
N PHE A 161 3.13 -3.23 8.85
CA PHE A 161 2.06 -3.43 9.81
C PHE A 161 0.91 -2.49 9.46
N SER A 162 -0.33 -2.97 9.56
CA SER A 162 -1.50 -2.16 9.20
C SER A 162 -2.59 -2.24 10.25
N LEU A 163 -3.27 -1.11 10.43
CA LEU A 163 -4.45 -0.98 11.26
C LEU A 163 -5.56 -0.35 10.42
N ARG A 164 -6.71 -1.05 10.31
CA ARG A 164 -7.82 -0.61 9.46
C ARG A 164 -9.15 -0.69 10.22
N TYR A 165 -10.03 0.23 9.91
CA TYR A 165 -11.43 0.24 10.33
C TYR A 165 -12.29 -0.36 9.21
N SER A 166 -13.11 -1.35 9.54
CA SER A 166 -14.03 -2.04 8.62
C SER A 166 -15.44 -1.48 8.73
N PHE A 167 -16.12 -1.21 7.61
CA PHE A 167 -17.46 -0.59 7.56
C PHE A 167 -18.31 -1.10 6.41
#